data_ddd8a34222b3117db5dc339045f6a2d4
#
_entry.id   ddd8a34222b3117db5dc339045f6a2d4
#
_cell.length_a   1.000
_cell.length_b   1.000
_cell.length_c   1.000
_cell.angle_alpha   90.00
_cell.angle_beta   90.00
_cell.angle_gamma   90.00
#
_symmetry.space_group_name_H-M   'P 1'
#
loop_
_entity.id
_entity.type
_entity.pdbx_description
1 polymer ?
#
loop_
_entity_poly.entity_id
_entity_poly.type
_entity_poly.pdbx_seq_one_letter_code
_entity_poly.pdbx_strand_id
1 'polypeptide(L)'
;MKIKESNAAVDEFDVEQIELKGFARSIAEIEWLLLLLVLLYYISPDAQVASPAGLLICMEVFGAFILGFHYVNFNLPHFKWKLTIETWVMILFITLVVWNTGSTESPLLNLYLLVIISSSITLGKAVTVAEIVIISLVYFFLASRTGLDYS
;
A
#
# COMPACT_ATOMS: atom_id res chain seq x y z
N MET A 1 -19.19 -39.74 12.81
CA MET A 1 -17.83 -39.24 12.49
C MET A 1 -17.87 -38.09 11.49
N LYS A 2 -18.55 -38.21 10.36
CA LYS A 2 -18.65 -37.15 9.29
C LYS A 2 -19.23 -35.79 9.75
N ILE A 3 -20.16 -35.76 10.72
CA ILE A 3 -20.79 -34.50 11.18
C ILE A 3 -19.82 -33.65 11.98
N LYS A 4 -18.91 -34.27 12.72
CA LYS A 4 -17.92 -33.54 13.55
C LYS A 4 -16.81 -32.90 12.70
N GLU A 5 -16.40 -33.55 11.60
CA GLU A 5 -15.45 -33.01 10.62
C GLU A 5 -16.05 -31.85 9.81
N SER A 6 -17.35 -31.92 9.49
CA SER A 6 -18.05 -30.84 8.79
C SER A 6 -18.17 -29.58 9.66
N ASN A 7 -18.44 -29.71 10.94
CA ASN A 7 -18.53 -28.56 11.85
C ASN A 7 -17.15 -27.91 12.09
N ALA A 8 -16.08 -28.71 12.21
CA ALA A 8 -14.74 -28.19 12.38
C ALA A 8 -14.26 -27.40 11.14
N ALA A 9 -14.58 -27.87 9.95
CA ALA A 9 -14.24 -27.16 8.70
C ALA A 9 -15.04 -25.85 8.52
N VAL A 10 -16.29 -25.81 8.99
CA VAL A 10 -17.10 -24.56 8.98
C VAL A 10 -16.56 -23.56 9.98
N ASP A 11 -16.20 -24.01 11.20
CA ASP A 11 -15.63 -23.14 12.22
C ASP A 11 -14.27 -22.56 11.78
N GLU A 12 -13.43 -23.36 11.12
CA GLU A 12 -12.13 -22.91 10.62
C GLU A 12 -12.27 -21.87 9.48
N PHE A 13 -13.24 -22.07 8.59
CA PHE A 13 -13.54 -21.12 7.51
C PHE A 13 -14.06 -19.78 8.07
N ASP A 14 -14.93 -19.82 9.09
CA ASP A 14 -15.48 -18.62 9.71
C ASP A 14 -14.39 -17.82 10.44
N VAL A 15 -13.45 -18.48 11.12
CA VAL A 15 -12.31 -17.85 11.78
C VAL A 15 -11.40 -17.16 10.74
N GLU A 16 -11.07 -17.85 9.65
CA GLU A 16 -10.25 -17.26 8.56
C GLU A 16 -10.91 -16.01 7.95
N GLN A 17 -12.24 -16.03 7.75
CA GLN A 17 -12.96 -14.87 7.24
C GLN A 17 -12.95 -13.68 8.20
N ILE A 18 -13.05 -13.92 9.52
CA ILE A 18 -12.98 -12.88 10.54
C ILE A 18 -11.58 -12.24 10.56
N GLU A 19 -10.52 -13.04 10.48
CA GLU A 19 -9.14 -12.54 10.43
C GLU A 19 -8.89 -11.71 9.16
N LEU A 20 -9.30 -12.20 7.99
CA LEU A 20 -9.16 -11.48 6.72
C LEU A 20 -9.91 -10.15 6.72
N LYS A 21 -11.10 -10.10 7.34
CA LYS A 21 -11.86 -8.87 7.50
C LYS A 21 -11.15 -7.87 8.41
N GLY A 22 -10.53 -8.34 9.49
CA GLY A 22 -9.71 -7.52 10.38
C GLY A 22 -8.50 -6.92 9.66
N PHE A 23 -7.79 -7.73 8.88
CA PHE A 23 -6.66 -7.27 8.07
C PHE A 23 -7.07 -6.28 6.98
N ALA A 24 -8.15 -6.53 6.25
CA ALA A 24 -8.68 -5.61 5.25
C ALA A 24 -9.02 -4.24 5.84
N ARG A 25 -9.58 -4.21 7.05
CA ARG A 25 -9.85 -2.96 7.76
C ARG A 25 -8.57 -2.21 8.11
N SER A 26 -7.56 -2.91 8.63
CA SER A 26 -6.27 -2.30 8.99
C SER A 26 -5.56 -1.74 7.76
N ILE A 27 -5.60 -2.43 6.62
CA ILE A 27 -5.03 -1.95 5.36
C ILE A 27 -5.76 -0.70 4.89
N ALA A 28 -7.09 -0.67 4.92
CA ALA A 28 -7.88 0.50 4.54
C ALA A 28 -7.55 1.73 5.42
N GLU A 29 -7.35 1.53 6.72
CA GLU A 29 -6.94 2.61 7.64
C GLU A 29 -5.55 3.16 7.26
N ILE A 30 -4.62 2.29 6.85
CA ILE A 30 -3.28 2.68 6.40
C ILE A 30 -3.33 3.40 5.05
N GLU A 31 -4.16 2.96 4.11
CA GLU A 31 -4.36 3.64 2.82
C GLU A 31 -4.85 5.08 3.01
N TRP A 32 -5.83 5.30 3.88
CA TRP A 32 -6.30 6.63 4.23
C TRP A 32 -5.22 7.47 4.91
N LEU A 33 -4.44 6.86 5.81
CA LEU A 33 -3.33 7.53 6.46
C LEU A 33 -2.26 7.96 5.45
N LEU A 34 -1.91 7.10 4.48
CA LEU A 34 -0.98 7.43 3.40
C LEU A 34 -1.47 8.62 2.58
N LEU A 35 -2.73 8.60 2.16
CA LEU A 35 -3.32 9.69 1.39
C LEU A 35 -3.28 11.00 2.17
N LEU A 36 -3.63 10.96 3.47
CA LEU A 36 -3.60 12.13 4.35
C LEU A 36 -2.19 12.67 4.54
N LEU A 37 -1.19 11.81 4.73
CA LEU A 37 0.21 12.22 4.88
C LEU A 37 0.75 12.91 3.61
N VAL A 38 0.43 12.38 2.44
CA VAL A 38 0.80 12.99 1.15
C VAL A 38 0.09 14.34 0.97
N LEU A 39 -1.19 14.43 1.35
CA LEU A 39 -1.95 15.69 1.30
C LEU A 39 -1.34 16.74 2.24
N LEU A 40 -1.01 16.36 3.47
CA LEU A 40 -0.36 17.27 4.43
C LEU A 40 1.00 17.75 3.90
N TYR A 41 1.77 16.86 3.31
CA TYR A 41 3.02 17.25 2.66
C TYR A 41 2.77 18.23 1.52
N TYR A 42 1.79 17.98 0.66
CA TYR A 42 1.45 18.86 -0.47
C TYR A 42 1.06 20.28 -0.03
N ILE A 43 0.36 20.41 1.10
CA ILE A 43 -0.09 21.70 1.67
C ILE A 43 1.06 22.39 2.42
N SER A 44 2.11 21.66 2.80
CA SER A 44 3.24 22.23 3.54
C SER A 44 3.95 23.33 2.74
N PRO A 45 4.27 24.50 3.34
CA PRO A 45 4.98 25.58 2.65
C PRO A 45 6.40 25.19 2.23
N ASP A 46 6.99 24.18 2.86
CA ASP A 46 8.34 23.68 2.57
C ASP A 46 8.35 22.51 1.57
N ALA A 47 7.18 22.17 0.99
CA ALA A 47 7.07 21.05 0.07
C ALA A 47 7.83 21.29 -1.25
N GLN A 48 8.80 20.44 -1.50
CA GLN A 48 9.49 20.40 -2.81
C GLN A 48 8.72 19.46 -3.73
N VAL A 49 7.85 20.00 -4.57
CA VAL A 49 7.04 19.23 -5.51
C VAL A 49 7.49 19.53 -6.93
N ALA A 50 8.07 18.53 -7.59
CA ALA A 50 8.55 18.65 -8.98
C ALA A 50 7.38 18.84 -9.97
N SER A 51 6.25 18.15 -9.72
CA SER A 51 5.04 18.26 -10.54
C SER A 51 3.78 18.30 -9.67
N PRO A 52 3.27 19.49 -9.30
CA PRO A 52 2.06 19.61 -8.48
C PRO A 52 0.83 18.96 -9.13
N ALA A 53 0.65 19.13 -10.44
CA ALA A 53 -0.46 18.51 -11.17
C ALA A 53 -0.34 16.98 -11.19
N GLY A 54 0.87 16.44 -11.38
CA GLY A 54 1.13 15.00 -11.33
C GLY A 54 0.82 14.40 -9.96
N LEU A 55 1.21 15.08 -8.89
CA LEU A 55 0.94 14.66 -7.53
C LEU A 55 -0.56 14.66 -7.22
N LEU A 56 -1.30 15.70 -7.62
CA LEU A 56 -2.75 15.77 -7.46
C LEU A 56 -3.46 14.63 -8.19
N ILE A 57 -3.09 14.36 -9.45
CA ILE A 57 -3.65 13.25 -10.21
C ILE A 57 -3.39 11.91 -9.51
N CYS A 58 -2.17 11.69 -9.01
CA CYS A 58 -1.85 10.48 -8.25
C CYS A 58 -2.73 10.34 -7.00
N MET A 59 -2.98 11.43 -6.27
CA MET A 59 -3.84 11.42 -5.08
C MET A 59 -5.30 11.14 -5.43
N GLU A 60 -5.83 11.75 -6.51
CA GLU A 60 -7.19 11.51 -6.97
C GLU A 60 -7.41 10.06 -7.41
N VAL A 61 -6.49 9.52 -8.21
CA VAL A 61 -6.54 8.13 -8.68
C VAL A 61 -6.46 7.15 -7.50
N PHE A 62 -5.56 7.39 -6.56
CA PHE A 62 -5.42 6.54 -5.38
C PHE A 62 -6.65 6.64 -4.46
N GLY A 63 -7.20 7.83 -4.24
CA GLY A 63 -8.44 8.03 -3.50
C GLY A 63 -9.64 7.31 -4.14
N ALA A 64 -9.77 7.40 -5.47
CA ALA A 64 -10.80 6.66 -6.21
C ALA A 64 -10.60 5.13 -6.07
N PHE A 65 -9.36 4.65 -6.09
CA PHE A 65 -9.04 3.25 -5.86
C PHE A 65 -9.46 2.80 -4.45
N ILE A 66 -9.11 3.56 -3.40
CA ILE A 66 -9.51 3.26 -2.01
C ILE A 66 -11.04 3.13 -1.91
N LEU A 67 -11.77 4.09 -2.44
CA LEU A 67 -13.25 4.07 -2.41
C LEU A 67 -13.83 2.88 -3.18
N GLY A 68 -13.30 2.59 -4.37
CA GLY A 68 -13.71 1.45 -5.18
C GLY A 68 -13.44 0.12 -4.49
N PHE A 69 -12.25 -0.07 -3.91
CA PHE A 69 -11.90 -1.29 -3.18
C PHE A 69 -12.64 -1.43 -1.86
N HIS A 70 -12.90 -0.33 -1.17
CA HIS A 70 -13.75 -0.35 0.02
C HIS A 70 -15.16 -0.86 -0.30
N TYR A 71 -15.74 -0.40 -1.42
CA TYR A 71 -17.02 -0.90 -1.90
C TYR A 71 -16.98 -2.40 -2.26
N VAL A 72 -15.92 -2.84 -2.95
CA VAL A 72 -15.70 -4.26 -3.28
C VAL A 72 -15.55 -5.11 -2.02
N ASN A 73 -14.79 -4.66 -1.04
CA ASN A 73 -14.57 -5.36 0.22
C ASN A 73 -15.84 -5.47 1.08
N PHE A 74 -16.77 -4.52 0.94
CA PHE A 74 -18.05 -4.56 1.65
C PHE A 74 -19.02 -5.58 1.04
N ASN A 75 -19.04 -5.72 -0.28
CA ASN A 75 -20.04 -6.51 -1.00
C ASN A 75 -19.58 -7.93 -1.36
N LEU A 76 -18.28 -8.23 -1.34
CA LEU A 76 -17.71 -9.50 -1.75
C LEU A 76 -16.93 -10.18 -0.62
N PRO A 77 -16.83 -11.53 -0.63
CA PRO A 77 -16.04 -12.25 0.38
C PRO A 77 -14.57 -11.85 0.33
N HIS A 78 -13.92 -11.88 1.52
CA HIS A 78 -12.53 -11.49 1.69
C HIS A 78 -11.60 -12.62 1.24
N PHE A 79 -10.72 -12.31 0.29
CA PHE A 79 -9.70 -13.24 -0.21
C PHE A 79 -8.30 -12.62 -0.03
N LYS A 80 -7.30 -13.43 0.27
CA LYS A 80 -5.89 -12.99 0.44
C LYS A 80 -5.34 -12.23 -0.76
N TRP A 81 -5.73 -12.61 -1.99
CA TRP A 81 -5.29 -11.92 -3.20
C TRP A 81 -5.73 -10.45 -3.28
N LYS A 82 -6.88 -10.09 -2.68
CA LYS A 82 -7.34 -8.69 -2.61
C LYS A 82 -6.40 -7.85 -1.76
N LEU A 83 -6.01 -8.36 -0.58
CA LEU A 83 -5.06 -7.68 0.30
C LEU A 83 -3.70 -7.50 -0.38
N THR A 84 -3.28 -8.50 -1.15
CA THR A 84 -2.04 -8.42 -1.94
C THR A 84 -2.11 -7.32 -2.99
N ILE A 85 -3.22 -7.19 -3.73
CA ILE A 85 -3.42 -6.12 -4.71
C ILE A 85 -3.40 -4.75 -4.04
N GLU A 86 -4.11 -4.56 -2.92
CA GLU A 86 -4.13 -3.31 -2.16
C GLU A 86 -2.70 -2.90 -1.77
N THR A 87 -1.89 -3.83 -1.26
CA THR A 87 -0.50 -3.56 -0.89
C THR A 87 0.37 -3.18 -2.10
N TRP A 88 0.21 -3.85 -3.25
CA TRP A 88 0.92 -3.50 -4.48
C TRP A 88 0.54 -2.10 -4.99
N VAL A 89 -0.73 -1.74 -4.90
CA VAL A 89 -1.19 -0.40 -5.27
C VAL A 89 -0.64 0.66 -4.32
N MET A 90 -0.53 0.38 -3.02
CA MET A 90 0.15 1.28 -2.07
C MET A 90 1.61 1.53 -2.45
N ILE A 91 2.36 0.48 -2.79
CA ILE A 91 3.76 0.60 -3.24
C ILE A 91 3.86 1.46 -4.51
N LEU A 92 2.99 1.20 -5.48
CA LEU A 92 2.92 1.97 -6.72
C LEU A 92 2.61 3.45 -6.44
N PHE A 93 1.63 3.72 -5.59
CA PHE A 93 1.27 5.07 -5.19
C PHE A 93 2.44 5.81 -4.55
N ILE A 94 3.10 5.21 -3.55
CA ILE A 94 4.27 5.81 -2.90
C ILE A 94 5.39 6.06 -3.92
N THR A 95 5.62 5.13 -4.84
CA THR A 95 6.62 5.30 -5.90
C THR A 95 6.33 6.52 -6.77
N LEU A 96 5.09 6.69 -7.20
CA LEU A 96 4.66 7.85 -7.99
C LEU A 96 4.76 9.16 -7.21
N VAL A 97 4.38 9.14 -5.93
CA VAL A 97 4.50 10.30 -5.04
C VAL A 97 5.96 10.70 -4.87
N VAL A 98 6.84 9.76 -4.54
CA VAL A 98 8.28 10.00 -4.38
C VAL A 98 8.89 10.52 -5.68
N TRP A 99 8.49 9.98 -6.83
CA TRP A 99 8.92 10.49 -8.14
C TRP A 99 8.55 11.96 -8.36
N ASN A 100 7.36 12.38 -7.94
CA ASN A 100 6.87 13.76 -8.08
C ASN A 100 7.37 14.72 -6.97
N THR A 101 8.00 14.23 -5.91
CA THR A 101 8.41 15.02 -4.72
C THR A 101 9.92 15.05 -4.47
N GLY A 102 10.73 14.85 -5.51
CA GLY A 102 12.19 14.98 -5.40
C GLY A 102 12.94 13.65 -5.32
N SER A 103 12.30 12.52 -5.68
CA SER A 103 12.93 11.21 -5.78
C SER A 103 13.64 10.78 -4.48
N THR A 104 14.96 10.58 -4.53
CA THR A 104 15.73 10.07 -3.38
C THR A 104 15.87 11.05 -2.21
N GLU A 105 15.63 12.33 -2.43
CA GLU A 105 15.67 13.36 -1.37
C GLU A 105 14.29 13.59 -0.71
N SER A 106 13.25 12.92 -1.21
CA SER A 106 11.91 13.07 -0.68
C SER A 106 11.79 12.50 0.75
N PRO A 107 11.27 13.26 1.73
CA PRO A 107 10.99 12.74 3.06
C PRO A 107 9.90 11.66 3.05
N LEU A 108 9.12 11.58 1.98
CA LEU A 108 8.06 10.60 1.79
C LEU A 108 8.58 9.19 1.46
N LEU A 109 9.89 9.02 1.22
CA LEU A 109 10.53 7.69 1.14
C LEU A 109 10.25 6.82 2.38
N ASN A 110 10.13 7.44 3.55
CA ASN A 110 9.84 6.73 4.79
C ASN A 110 8.44 6.07 4.78
N LEU A 111 7.53 6.46 3.89
CA LEU A 111 6.23 5.81 3.75
C LEU A 111 6.33 4.35 3.29
N TYR A 112 7.42 3.96 2.60
CA TYR A 112 7.66 2.56 2.28
C TYR A 112 7.77 1.68 3.53
N LEU A 113 8.35 2.20 4.62
CA LEU A 113 8.44 1.46 5.89
C LEU A 113 7.04 1.12 6.44
N LEU A 114 6.09 2.04 6.29
CA LEU A 114 4.73 1.82 6.76
C LEU A 114 4.05 0.69 5.98
N VAL A 115 4.26 0.61 4.66
CA VAL A 115 3.73 -0.48 3.83
C VAL A 115 4.41 -1.80 4.17
N ILE A 116 5.73 -1.83 4.35
CA ILE A 116 6.48 -3.05 4.72
C ILE A 116 5.99 -3.59 6.07
N ILE A 117 5.80 -2.72 7.06
CA ILE A 117 5.30 -3.14 8.38
C ILE A 117 3.89 -3.71 8.26
N SER A 118 3.00 -3.03 7.53
CA SER A 118 1.64 -3.48 7.28
C SER A 118 1.60 -4.86 6.61
N SER A 119 2.36 -5.03 5.55
CA SER A 119 2.47 -6.28 4.80
C SER A 119 3.04 -7.42 5.64
N SER A 120 4.03 -7.14 6.46
CA SER A 120 4.64 -8.13 7.37
C SER A 120 3.63 -8.72 8.34
N ILE A 121 2.68 -7.91 8.80
CA ILE A 121 1.63 -8.34 9.73
C ILE A 121 0.52 -9.11 9.01
N THR A 122 0.15 -8.68 7.80
CA THR A 122 -1.07 -9.14 7.12
C THR A 122 -0.84 -10.27 6.11
N LEU A 123 0.23 -10.20 5.33
CA LEU A 123 0.46 -11.09 4.17
C LEU A 123 1.55 -12.13 4.41
N GLY A 124 2.32 -11.99 5.48
CA GLY A 124 3.36 -12.94 5.86
C GLY A 124 4.70 -12.74 5.15
N LYS A 125 5.68 -13.54 5.59
CA LYS A 125 7.12 -13.34 5.28
C LYS A 125 7.46 -13.33 3.78
N ALA A 126 6.85 -14.20 2.98
CA ALA A 126 7.20 -14.34 1.57
C ALA A 126 6.83 -13.08 0.76
N VAL A 127 5.65 -12.52 0.99
CA VAL A 127 5.18 -11.30 0.31
C VAL A 127 6.01 -10.10 0.77
N THR A 128 6.27 -9.99 2.07
CA THR A 128 7.11 -8.92 2.62
C THR A 128 8.51 -8.91 2.04
N VAL A 129 9.15 -10.09 1.87
CA VAL A 129 10.48 -10.19 1.24
C VAL A 129 10.42 -9.75 -0.22
N ALA A 130 9.39 -10.16 -0.98
CA ALA A 130 9.20 -9.73 -2.35
C ALA A 130 9.04 -8.20 -2.45
N GLU A 131 8.27 -7.59 -1.56
CA GLU A 131 8.09 -6.13 -1.48
C GLU A 131 9.39 -5.40 -1.18
N ILE A 132 10.17 -5.87 -0.20
CA ILE A 132 11.48 -5.28 0.13
C ILE A 132 12.40 -5.32 -1.09
N VAL A 133 12.44 -6.43 -1.83
CA VAL A 133 13.24 -6.54 -3.05
C VAL A 133 12.80 -5.53 -4.10
N ILE A 134 11.50 -5.39 -4.33
CA ILE A 134 10.95 -4.46 -5.32
C ILE A 134 11.18 -3.01 -4.91
N ILE A 135 10.93 -2.67 -3.65
CA ILE A 135 11.21 -1.32 -3.12
C ILE A 135 12.69 -0.99 -3.28
N SER A 136 13.58 -1.94 -3.00
CA SER A 136 15.04 -1.77 -3.19
C SER A 136 15.41 -1.54 -4.65
N LEU A 137 14.79 -2.25 -5.59
CA LEU A 137 14.99 -2.06 -7.03
C LEU A 137 14.47 -0.68 -7.49
N VAL A 138 13.29 -0.28 -7.02
CA VAL A 138 12.72 1.04 -7.30
C VAL A 138 13.65 2.14 -6.76
N TYR A 139 14.12 2.01 -5.52
CA TYR A 139 15.06 2.96 -4.94
C TYR A 139 16.37 3.05 -5.75
N PHE A 140 16.94 1.92 -6.13
CA PHE A 140 18.13 1.88 -6.96
C PHE A 140 17.90 2.55 -8.32
N PHE A 141 16.76 2.30 -8.95
CA PHE A 141 16.38 2.93 -10.21
C PHE A 141 16.24 4.45 -10.08
N LEU A 142 15.57 4.94 -9.03
CA LEU A 142 15.42 6.36 -8.72
C LEU A 142 16.80 7.01 -8.49
N ALA A 143 17.67 6.37 -7.71
CA ALA A 143 19.02 6.86 -7.41
C ALA A 143 19.91 6.92 -8.66
N SER A 144 19.80 5.94 -9.57
CA SER A 144 20.56 5.94 -10.81
C SER A 144 20.17 7.08 -11.76
N ARG A 145 18.90 7.50 -11.72
CA ARG A 145 18.41 8.65 -12.52
C ARG A 145 18.94 9.97 -11.97
N THR A 146 18.89 10.18 -10.67
CA THR A 146 19.42 11.41 -10.03
C THR A 146 20.92 11.55 -10.18
N GLY A 147 21.67 10.43 -10.20
CA GLY A 147 23.13 10.44 -10.41
C GLY A 147 23.57 10.80 -11.83
N LEU A 148 22.70 10.70 -12.84
CA LEU A 148 22.98 11.08 -14.22
C LEU A 148 22.84 12.60 -14.48
N ASP A 149 22.11 13.30 -13.63
CA ASP A 149 21.90 14.74 -13.76
C ASP A 149 23.07 15.59 -13.20
N TYR A 150 24.03 14.98 -12.50
CA TYR A 150 25.23 15.64 -11.93
C TYR A 150 26.51 15.44 -12.78
N SER A 151 26.43 14.82 -13.94
CA SER A 151 27.52 14.68 -14.89
C SER A 151 27.26 15.47 -16.17
#